data_647d808969f5abe01bb82ea0e793b1e9
#
_entry.id   647d808969f5abe01bb82ea0e793b1e9
#
_cell.length_a   1.000
_cell.length_b   1.000
_cell.length_c   1.000
_cell.angle_alpha   90.00
_cell.angle_beta   90.00
_cell.angle_gamma   90.00
#
_symmetry.space_group_name_H-M   'P 1'
#
loop_
_entity.id
_entity.type
_entity.pdbx_description
1 polymer ?
#
loop_
_entity_poly.entity_id
_entity_poly.type
_entity_poly.pdbx_seq_one_letter_code
_entity_poly.pdbx_strand_id
1 'polypeptide(L)'
;VAHTPTQSLVTSPSSTGRSPDTVDVSAFRSLGIGEQTLGAIEAMGFSIPTPIQDQAVPPLLAGRDLVGKAQTGTGKTLAFAVPIAERLNPSVRNVQAIVMVPTRELALQVSLETERVCAGRGLNVVALFGGRRIKGDMDALAAGPQVVVGTPGRVIDHLRRGTLQLSTVRIVVLDEADEMLDIGFADDIEHILRRTPARRQTALFSATMPPFVRRMIQKHMNAPLKVAIDPDETTLITIDQIYYEVSERDKLAGLLELMKSGDMERVLCFRNTQIGVDRLTDHLRRRGVPACGIHGGMSQPERDRVMQSFRSGELKVLIATNVAARGLDIQDVSHVVNYDLPQNTEEYVHRIGRTGRAGRAGNAVTFISEWDLDALPVLQEFVGDNLRKGRLSLYG
;
A
#
# COMPACT_ATOMS: atom_id res chain seq x y z
N VAL A 1 -36.75 -44.14 -65.54
CA VAL A 1 -35.61 -43.23 -65.42
C VAL A 1 -35.65 -42.72 -64.02
N ALA A 2 -34.75 -43.27 -63.15
CA ALA A 2 -34.68 -42.97 -61.73
C ALA A 2 -33.60 -41.85 -61.49
N HIS A 3 -34.00 -40.83 -60.78
CA HIS A 3 -33.08 -39.82 -60.31
C HIS A 3 -32.76 -40.07 -58.79
N THR A 4 -31.51 -40.36 -58.52
CA THR A 4 -30.92 -40.48 -57.17
C THR A 4 -30.53 -39.08 -56.70
N PRO A 5 -30.86 -38.61 -55.46
CA PRO A 5 -30.30 -37.37 -54.93
C PRO A 5 -29.02 -37.65 -54.15
N THR A 6 -28.01 -36.89 -54.49
CA THR A 6 -26.71 -36.83 -53.86
C THR A 6 -26.81 -36.20 -52.44
N GLN A 7 -26.42 -36.94 -51.40
CA GLN A 7 -26.27 -36.42 -50.04
C GLN A 7 -24.96 -35.58 -49.93
N SER A 8 -25.08 -34.30 -49.67
CA SER A 8 -23.98 -33.43 -49.29
C SER A 8 -23.73 -33.55 -47.77
N LEU A 9 -22.54 -34.05 -47.41
CA LEU A 9 -22.02 -34.06 -46.07
C LEU A 9 -21.72 -32.63 -45.60
N VAL A 10 -22.51 -32.13 -44.66
CA VAL A 10 -22.24 -30.91 -43.93
C VAL A 10 -21.31 -31.27 -42.77
N THR A 11 -20.05 -30.94 -42.90
CA THR A 11 -19.07 -31.00 -41.79
C THR A 11 -19.32 -29.83 -40.83
N SER A 12 -19.77 -30.13 -39.63
CA SER A 12 -19.88 -29.19 -38.52
C SER A 12 -18.46 -28.77 -38.08
N PRO A 13 -18.21 -27.47 -37.84
CA PRO A 13 -16.94 -27.05 -37.26
C PRO A 13 -16.88 -27.49 -35.78
N SER A 14 -15.87 -28.26 -35.46
CA SER A 14 -15.49 -28.62 -34.09
C SER A 14 -15.30 -27.36 -33.25
N SER A 15 -16.16 -27.16 -32.26
CA SER A 15 -15.97 -26.17 -31.18
C SER A 15 -14.72 -26.54 -30.38
N THR A 16 -13.60 -25.96 -30.72
CA THR A 16 -12.44 -25.92 -29.81
C THR A 16 -12.86 -25.05 -28.62
N GLY A 17 -13.18 -25.71 -27.52
CA GLY A 17 -13.36 -25.08 -26.21
C GLY A 17 -12.06 -24.36 -25.86
N ARG A 18 -12.07 -23.02 -25.92
CA ARG A 18 -11.03 -22.24 -25.24
C ARG A 18 -11.21 -22.47 -23.74
N SER A 19 -10.21 -23.07 -23.15
CA SER A 19 -10.01 -23.04 -21.70
C SER A 19 -10.00 -21.59 -21.24
N PRO A 20 -10.46 -21.26 -20.00
CA PRO A 20 -10.35 -19.91 -19.48
C PRO A 20 -8.91 -19.44 -19.60
N ASP A 21 -8.70 -18.21 -20.06
CA ASP A 21 -7.39 -17.63 -20.34
C ASP A 21 -6.44 -17.84 -19.14
N THR A 22 -5.52 -18.78 -19.27
CA THR A 22 -4.44 -18.99 -18.28
C THR A 22 -3.50 -17.80 -18.38
N VAL A 23 -3.28 -17.14 -17.24
CA VAL A 23 -2.36 -16.00 -17.14
C VAL A 23 -0.93 -16.52 -17.38
N ASP A 24 -0.19 -15.92 -18.32
CA ASP A 24 1.19 -16.30 -18.58
C ASP A 24 2.11 -15.80 -17.44
N VAL A 25 2.66 -16.72 -16.65
CA VAL A 25 3.58 -16.46 -15.54
C VAL A 25 5.04 -16.73 -15.90
N SER A 26 5.38 -16.86 -17.17
CA SER A 26 6.74 -17.19 -17.64
C SER A 26 7.79 -16.18 -17.13
N ALA A 27 7.46 -14.92 -17.06
CA ALA A 27 8.32 -13.87 -16.53
C ALA A 27 8.63 -14.08 -15.03
N PHE A 28 7.66 -14.51 -14.23
CA PHE A 28 7.90 -14.87 -12.82
C PHE A 28 8.71 -16.15 -12.66
N ARG A 29 8.54 -17.12 -13.55
CA ARG A 29 9.33 -18.36 -13.57
C ARG A 29 10.82 -18.08 -13.73
N SER A 30 11.20 -17.08 -14.52
CA SER A 30 12.60 -16.69 -14.71
C SER A 30 13.27 -16.16 -13.44
N LEU A 31 12.50 -15.76 -12.43
CA LEU A 31 13.01 -15.31 -11.12
C LEU A 31 13.42 -16.47 -10.20
N GLY A 32 13.23 -17.73 -10.60
CA GLY A 32 13.58 -18.90 -9.81
C GLY A 32 12.50 -19.34 -8.83
N ILE A 33 11.23 -19.00 -9.10
CA ILE A 33 10.06 -19.31 -8.26
C ILE A 33 9.56 -20.72 -8.58
N GLY A 34 9.22 -21.50 -7.54
CA GLY A 34 8.71 -22.87 -7.68
C GLY A 34 7.26 -22.92 -8.16
N GLU A 35 6.86 -24.06 -8.78
CA GLU A 35 5.55 -24.23 -9.43
C GLU A 35 4.36 -23.96 -8.52
N GLN A 36 4.43 -24.34 -7.23
CA GLN A 36 3.34 -24.10 -6.29
C GLN A 36 3.08 -22.62 -6.03
N THR A 37 4.15 -21.83 -5.93
CA THR A 37 4.07 -20.37 -5.74
C THR A 37 3.69 -19.68 -7.05
N LEU A 38 4.18 -20.17 -8.21
CA LEU A 38 3.75 -19.67 -9.52
C LEU A 38 2.25 -19.86 -9.73
N GLY A 39 1.68 -21.02 -9.36
CA GLY A 39 0.24 -21.24 -9.42
C GLY A 39 -0.56 -20.26 -8.55
N ALA A 40 -0.02 -19.86 -7.40
CA ALA A 40 -0.65 -18.84 -6.58
C ALA A 40 -0.60 -17.45 -7.24
N ILE A 41 0.52 -17.08 -7.87
CA ILE A 41 0.69 -15.82 -8.62
C ILE A 41 -0.27 -15.76 -9.82
N GLU A 42 -0.40 -16.88 -10.55
CA GLU A 42 -1.35 -17.02 -11.67
C GLU A 42 -2.79 -16.84 -11.21
N ALA A 43 -3.18 -17.49 -10.10
CA ALA A 43 -4.51 -17.36 -9.51
C ALA A 43 -4.82 -15.93 -9.00
N MET A 44 -3.79 -15.13 -8.69
CA MET A 44 -3.90 -13.72 -8.36
C MET A 44 -3.99 -12.81 -9.60
N GLY A 45 -3.83 -13.35 -10.82
CA GLY A 45 -3.93 -12.61 -12.08
C GLY A 45 -2.68 -11.81 -12.46
N PHE A 46 -1.52 -12.09 -11.85
CA PHE A 46 -0.27 -11.41 -12.17
C PHE A 46 0.49 -12.14 -13.29
N SER A 47 0.83 -11.44 -14.36
CA SER A 47 1.58 -11.99 -15.51
C SER A 47 3.01 -11.47 -15.61
N ILE A 48 3.27 -10.24 -15.21
CA ILE A 48 4.56 -9.58 -15.35
C ILE A 48 5.02 -9.07 -13.98
N PRO A 49 6.25 -9.40 -13.54
CA PRO A 49 6.80 -8.86 -12.31
C PRO A 49 7.04 -7.35 -12.43
N THR A 50 6.74 -6.63 -11.37
CA THR A 50 7.10 -5.21 -11.28
C THR A 50 8.62 -5.06 -11.11
N PRO A 51 9.20 -3.86 -11.38
CA PRO A 51 10.63 -3.64 -11.24
C PRO A 51 11.20 -3.98 -9.85
N ILE A 52 10.44 -3.74 -8.77
CA ILE A 52 10.88 -4.14 -7.43
C ILE A 52 10.86 -5.65 -7.23
N GLN A 53 9.90 -6.36 -7.83
CA GLN A 53 9.82 -7.81 -7.76
C GLN A 53 10.96 -8.45 -8.55
N ASP A 54 11.22 -7.97 -9.75
CA ASP A 54 12.30 -8.46 -10.61
C ASP A 54 13.66 -8.35 -9.92
N GLN A 55 13.94 -7.21 -9.27
CA GLN A 55 15.22 -6.98 -8.62
C GLN A 55 15.33 -7.57 -7.21
N ALA A 56 14.22 -7.69 -6.46
CA ALA A 56 14.27 -8.12 -5.06
C ALA A 56 14.04 -9.64 -4.86
N VAL A 57 13.21 -10.30 -5.69
CA VAL A 57 12.88 -11.71 -5.49
C VAL A 57 14.13 -12.62 -5.60
N PRO A 58 14.97 -12.54 -6.64
CA PRO A 58 16.11 -13.46 -6.76
C PRO A 58 17.11 -13.37 -5.58
N PRO A 59 17.58 -12.18 -5.13
CA PRO A 59 18.49 -12.12 -3.99
C PRO A 59 17.83 -12.52 -2.67
N LEU A 60 16.53 -12.28 -2.48
CA LEU A 60 15.81 -12.74 -1.30
C LEU A 60 15.63 -14.26 -1.29
N LEU A 61 15.40 -14.89 -2.44
CA LEU A 61 15.41 -16.36 -2.59
C LEU A 61 16.78 -16.94 -2.25
N ALA A 62 17.87 -16.28 -2.65
CA ALA A 62 19.23 -16.66 -2.30
C ALA A 62 19.61 -16.41 -0.84
N GLY A 63 18.72 -15.85 -0.03
CA GLY A 63 18.93 -15.61 1.41
C GLY A 63 19.74 -14.38 1.76
N ARG A 64 19.95 -13.46 0.85
CA ARG A 64 20.63 -12.20 1.10
C ARG A 64 19.72 -11.20 1.82
N ASP A 65 20.31 -10.37 2.66
CA ASP A 65 19.64 -9.18 3.17
C ASP A 65 19.42 -8.17 2.03
N LEU A 66 18.30 -7.43 2.09
CA LEU A 66 17.93 -6.49 1.04
C LEU A 66 17.35 -5.21 1.62
N VAL A 67 17.78 -4.08 1.10
CA VAL A 67 17.15 -2.76 1.30
C VAL A 67 16.50 -2.33 -0.01
N GLY A 68 15.17 -2.27 -0.01
CA GLY A 68 14.38 -1.81 -1.14
C GLY A 68 13.90 -0.37 -0.92
N LYS A 69 14.39 0.58 -1.73
CA LYS A 69 13.81 1.93 -1.79
C LYS A 69 12.70 1.92 -2.85
N ALA A 70 11.45 1.88 -2.40
CA ALA A 70 10.30 1.82 -3.30
C ALA A 70 9.03 2.37 -2.62
N GLN A 71 8.20 3.08 -3.38
CA GLN A 71 6.94 3.65 -2.91
C GLN A 71 5.86 2.58 -2.66
N THR A 72 4.78 2.97 -1.96
CA THR A 72 3.57 2.15 -1.80
C THR A 72 2.92 1.90 -3.17
N GLY A 73 2.46 0.66 -3.40
CA GLY A 73 1.80 0.29 -4.66
C GLY A 73 2.74 -0.21 -5.76
N THR A 74 4.04 -0.29 -5.53
CA THR A 74 5.01 -0.82 -6.49
C THR A 74 5.08 -2.36 -6.53
N GLY A 75 4.29 -3.05 -5.70
CA GLY A 75 4.29 -4.52 -5.62
C GLY A 75 5.26 -5.12 -4.60
N LYS A 76 5.69 -4.35 -3.60
CA LYS A 76 6.62 -4.81 -2.53
C LYS A 76 6.13 -6.05 -1.80
N THR A 77 4.82 -6.15 -1.54
CA THR A 77 4.26 -7.30 -0.82
C THR A 77 4.62 -8.62 -1.49
N LEU A 78 4.40 -8.72 -2.79
CA LEU A 78 4.75 -9.92 -3.54
C LEU A 78 6.27 -10.15 -3.58
N ALA A 79 7.06 -9.07 -3.64
CA ALA A 79 8.53 -9.15 -3.66
C ALA A 79 9.11 -9.84 -2.41
N PHE A 80 8.48 -9.72 -1.23
CA PHE A 80 8.92 -10.44 -0.04
C PHE A 80 8.05 -11.68 0.30
N ALA A 81 6.76 -11.71 -0.07
CA ALA A 81 5.90 -12.86 0.22
C ALA A 81 6.33 -14.10 -0.57
N VAL A 82 6.79 -13.96 -1.81
CA VAL A 82 7.32 -15.04 -2.64
C VAL A 82 8.53 -15.72 -1.98
N PRO A 83 9.61 -15.00 -1.61
CA PRO A 83 10.72 -15.60 -0.88
C PRO A 83 10.33 -16.24 0.46
N ILE A 84 9.36 -15.63 1.20
CA ILE A 84 8.81 -16.22 2.41
C ILE A 84 8.19 -17.59 2.09
N ALA A 85 7.30 -17.66 1.10
CA ALA A 85 6.63 -18.90 0.71
C ALA A 85 7.64 -19.99 0.28
N GLU A 86 8.66 -19.63 -0.49
CA GLU A 86 9.65 -20.58 -1.01
C GLU A 86 10.60 -21.13 0.07
N ARG A 87 10.94 -20.33 1.07
CA ARG A 87 12.02 -20.64 2.01
C ARG A 87 11.58 -21.21 3.35
N LEU A 88 10.31 -21.09 3.68
CA LEU A 88 9.78 -21.60 4.93
C LEU A 88 9.39 -23.09 4.83
N ASN A 89 9.43 -23.77 5.99
CA ASN A 89 9.03 -25.16 6.10
C ASN A 89 7.61 -25.27 6.70
N PRO A 90 6.61 -25.74 5.95
CA PRO A 90 5.22 -25.86 6.44
C PRO A 90 5.05 -26.90 7.56
N SER A 91 5.97 -27.88 7.67
CA SER A 91 5.92 -28.91 8.72
C SER A 91 6.32 -28.38 10.10
N VAL A 92 6.96 -27.23 10.18
CA VAL A 92 7.40 -26.59 11.43
C VAL A 92 6.31 -25.63 11.92
N ARG A 93 5.57 -26.02 12.93
CA ARG A 93 4.45 -25.24 13.52
C ARG A 93 4.93 -24.16 14.51
N ASN A 94 5.84 -23.32 14.05
CA ASN A 94 6.37 -22.17 14.79
C ASN A 94 6.53 -20.99 13.84
N VAL A 95 6.56 -19.79 14.39
CA VAL A 95 6.78 -18.55 13.60
C VAL A 95 8.19 -18.55 13.02
N GLN A 96 8.29 -18.60 11.70
CA GLN A 96 9.55 -18.63 10.95
C GLN A 96 9.81 -17.32 10.21
N ALA A 97 8.75 -16.53 9.93
CA ALA A 97 8.87 -15.17 9.39
C ALA A 97 8.00 -14.19 10.15
N ILE A 98 8.50 -12.97 10.29
CA ILE A 98 7.74 -11.83 10.80
C ILE A 98 7.85 -10.64 9.84
N VAL A 99 6.70 -10.07 9.50
CA VAL A 99 6.57 -8.86 8.68
C VAL A 99 6.02 -7.75 9.57
N MET A 100 6.78 -6.70 9.74
CA MET A 100 6.40 -5.52 10.52
C MET A 100 5.90 -4.43 9.58
N VAL A 101 4.75 -3.85 9.92
CA VAL A 101 4.09 -2.79 9.14
C VAL A 101 3.56 -1.69 10.06
N PRO A 102 3.46 -0.42 9.60
CA PRO A 102 3.11 0.72 10.47
C PRO A 102 1.66 0.72 10.96
N THR A 103 0.72 0.25 10.13
CA THR A 103 -0.71 0.42 10.38
C THR A 103 -1.47 -0.91 10.38
N ARG A 104 -2.66 -0.89 10.98
CA ARG A 104 -3.56 -2.05 11.07
C ARG A 104 -4.07 -2.46 9.70
N GLU A 105 -4.43 -1.46 8.90
CA GLU A 105 -4.97 -1.62 7.56
C GLU A 105 -3.93 -2.29 6.65
N LEU A 106 -2.68 -1.83 6.74
CA LEU A 106 -1.59 -2.45 5.99
C LEU A 106 -1.29 -3.87 6.51
N ALA A 107 -1.39 -4.11 7.82
CA ALA A 107 -1.24 -5.47 8.37
C ALA A 107 -2.28 -6.44 7.81
N LEU A 108 -3.53 -6.02 7.68
CA LEU A 108 -4.59 -6.81 7.04
C LEU A 108 -4.31 -7.05 5.56
N GLN A 109 -3.98 -6.00 4.81
CA GLN A 109 -3.70 -6.08 3.38
C GLN A 109 -2.53 -7.02 3.11
N VAL A 110 -1.38 -6.78 3.76
CA VAL A 110 -0.16 -7.57 3.61
C VAL A 110 -0.38 -9.01 4.05
N SER A 111 -1.15 -9.25 5.13
CA SER A 111 -1.44 -10.63 5.57
C SER A 111 -2.27 -11.40 4.55
N LEU A 112 -3.33 -10.79 3.99
CA LEU A 112 -4.18 -11.42 2.98
C LEU A 112 -3.42 -11.73 1.68
N GLU A 113 -2.57 -10.81 1.23
CA GLU A 113 -1.76 -11.01 0.04
C GLU A 113 -0.70 -12.11 0.28
N THR A 114 -0.02 -12.06 1.44
CA THR A 114 0.95 -13.09 1.85
C THR A 114 0.29 -14.45 2.00
N GLU A 115 -0.92 -14.53 2.57
CA GLU A 115 -1.69 -15.76 2.72
C GLU A 115 -1.99 -16.41 1.37
N ARG A 116 -2.43 -15.62 0.37
CA ARG A 116 -2.69 -16.10 -0.99
C ARG A 116 -1.43 -16.71 -1.62
N VAL A 117 -0.29 -16.06 -1.48
CA VAL A 117 1.01 -16.57 -1.99
C VAL A 117 1.43 -17.85 -1.24
N CYS A 118 1.22 -17.89 0.08
CA CYS A 118 1.61 -18.99 0.95
C CYS A 118 0.70 -20.21 0.87
N ALA A 119 -0.55 -20.05 0.42
CA ALA A 119 -1.57 -21.09 0.42
C ALA A 119 -1.14 -22.36 -0.34
N GLY A 120 -0.55 -22.21 -1.53
CA GLY A 120 -0.04 -23.31 -2.33
C GLY A 120 1.08 -24.12 -1.65
N ARG A 121 1.75 -23.53 -0.66
CA ARG A 121 2.83 -24.14 0.11
C ARG A 121 2.38 -24.71 1.45
N GLY A 122 1.09 -24.56 1.83
CA GLY A 122 0.53 -25.00 3.10
C GLY A 122 1.06 -24.22 4.31
N LEU A 123 1.48 -22.98 4.13
CA LEU A 123 1.92 -22.07 5.20
C LEU A 123 0.75 -21.24 5.71
N ASN A 124 0.65 -21.11 7.04
CA ASN A 124 -0.38 -20.32 7.70
C ASN A 124 0.16 -18.93 8.05
N VAL A 125 -0.61 -17.91 7.76
CA VAL A 125 -0.31 -16.50 8.02
C VAL A 125 -1.27 -15.96 9.06
N VAL A 126 -0.77 -15.20 10.03
CA VAL A 126 -1.60 -14.56 11.07
C VAL A 126 -1.28 -13.07 11.11
N ALA A 127 -2.34 -12.25 11.11
CA ALA A 127 -2.23 -10.82 11.30
C ALA A 127 -2.32 -10.46 12.80
N LEU A 128 -1.40 -9.61 13.31
CA LEU A 128 -1.39 -9.11 14.69
C LEU A 128 -1.43 -7.58 14.69
N PHE A 129 -2.56 -7.00 15.07
CA PHE A 129 -2.71 -5.53 15.14
C PHE A 129 -3.66 -5.12 16.26
N GLY A 130 -3.52 -3.91 16.75
CA GLY A 130 -4.33 -3.38 17.84
C GLY A 130 -5.79 -3.12 17.43
N GLY A 131 -6.64 -2.79 18.43
CA GLY A 131 -8.05 -2.41 18.21
C GLY A 131 -9.03 -3.56 18.14
N ARG A 132 -8.59 -4.81 18.27
CA ARG A 132 -9.45 -6.01 18.41
C ARG A 132 -9.14 -6.80 19.67
N ARG A 133 -10.05 -7.69 20.05
CA ARG A 133 -9.86 -8.53 21.24
C ARG A 133 -8.66 -9.46 21.07
N ILE A 134 -7.77 -9.46 22.07
CA ILE A 134 -6.51 -10.21 22.03
C ILE A 134 -6.70 -11.72 22.01
N LYS A 135 -7.83 -12.23 22.52
CA LYS A 135 -8.12 -13.66 22.58
C LYS A 135 -8.06 -14.33 21.20
N GLY A 136 -8.64 -13.69 20.17
CA GLY A 136 -8.59 -14.22 18.80
C GLY A 136 -7.17 -14.34 18.26
N ASP A 137 -6.30 -13.40 18.60
CA ASP A 137 -4.88 -13.46 18.22
C ASP A 137 -4.16 -14.60 18.94
N MET A 138 -4.48 -14.81 20.24
CA MET A 138 -3.90 -15.91 21.03
C MET A 138 -4.30 -17.27 20.47
N ASP A 139 -5.58 -17.44 20.11
CA ASP A 139 -6.09 -18.68 19.51
C ASP A 139 -5.42 -18.94 18.14
N ALA A 140 -5.26 -17.91 17.33
CA ALA A 140 -4.58 -17.99 16.02
C ALA A 140 -3.08 -18.34 16.17
N LEU A 141 -2.39 -17.75 17.14
CA LEU A 141 -0.98 -18.07 17.43
C LEU A 141 -0.81 -19.49 17.99
N ALA A 142 -1.76 -19.97 18.80
CA ALA A 142 -1.76 -21.33 19.33
C ALA A 142 -1.90 -22.40 18.24
N ALA A 143 -2.50 -22.07 17.08
CA ALA A 143 -2.55 -22.93 15.91
C ALA A 143 -1.19 -23.17 15.24
N GLY A 144 -0.14 -22.46 15.64
CA GLY A 144 1.24 -22.61 15.14
C GLY A 144 1.44 -22.09 13.73
N PRO A 145 1.16 -20.80 13.44
CA PRO A 145 1.40 -20.21 12.13
C PRO A 145 2.90 -20.08 11.85
N GLN A 146 3.28 -20.13 10.58
CA GLN A 146 4.66 -19.94 10.14
C GLN A 146 4.99 -18.47 9.89
N VAL A 147 3.99 -17.65 9.56
CA VAL A 147 4.18 -16.23 9.23
C VAL A 147 3.30 -15.36 10.11
N VAL A 148 3.91 -14.35 10.69
CA VAL A 148 3.20 -13.28 11.40
C VAL A 148 3.38 -11.97 10.65
N VAL A 149 2.28 -11.29 10.34
CA VAL A 149 2.27 -9.90 9.84
C VAL A 149 1.71 -9.03 10.94
N GLY A 150 2.41 -7.98 11.39
CA GLY A 150 1.91 -7.24 12.53
C GLY A 150 2.40 -5.81 12.67
N THR A 151 1.62 -5.04 13.47
CA THR A 151 2.07 -3.72 13.93
C THR A 151 2.93 -3.86 15.19
N PRO A 152 3.99 -3.04 15.36
CA PRO A 152 4.96 -3.19 16.44
C PRO A 152 4.33 -3.31 17.83
N GLY A 153 3.42 -2.41 18.20
CA GLY A 153 2.81 -2.42 19.52
C GLY A 153 2.05 -3.70 19.86
N ARG A 154 1.33 -4.30 18.89
CA ARG A 154 0.60 -5.57 19.12
C ARG A 154 1.55 -6.77 19.20
N VAL A 155 2.60 -6.78 18.40
CA VAL A 155 3.65 -7.80 18.49
C VAL A 155 4.33 -7.76 19.86
N ILE A 156 4.68 -6.58 20.37
CA ILE A 156 5.24 -6.40 21.73
C ILE A 156 4.28 -6.92 22.80
N ASP A 157 2.99 -6.67 22.68
CA ASP A 157 1.97 -7.15 23.61
C ASP A 157 2.00 -8.68 23.71
N HIS A 158 2.06 -9.39 22.57
CA HIS A 158 2.17 -10.84 22.52
C HIS A 158 3.51 -11.38 23.03
N LEU A 159 4.63 -10.67 22.76
CA LEU A 159 5.95 -11.01 23.31
C LEU A 159 5.98 -10.90 24.83
N ARG A 160 5.40 -9.83 25.40
CA ARG A 160 5.31 -9.63 26.87
C ARG A 160 4.43 -10.68 27.54
N ARG A 161 3.38 -11.15 26.86
CA ARG A 161 2.49 -12.22 27.36
C ARG A 161 3.05 -13.62 27.16
N GLY A 162 4.17 -13.76 26.43
CA GLY A 162 4.75 -15.07 26.10
C GLY A 162 3.93 -15.89 25.09
N THR A 163 2.88 -15.32 24.47
CA THR A 163 2.03 -15.98 23.48
C THR A 163 2.64 -15.95 22.07
N LEU A 164 3.66 -15.14 21.85
CA LEU A 164 4.47 -15.12 20.64
C LEU A 164 5.92 -15.36 20.99
N GLN A 165 6.57 -16.29 20.28
CA GLN A 165 8.01 -16.56 20.41
C GLN A 165 8.67 -16.34 19.04
N LEU A 166 9.79 -15.65 19.02
CA LEU A 166 10.52 -15.30 17.79
C LEU A 166 11.87 -16.02 17.66
N SER A 167 12.17 -16.97 18.54
CA SER A 167 13.44 -17.70 18.55
C SER A 167 13.68 -18.58 17.32
N THR A 168 12.62 -18.91 16.59
CA THR A 168 12.66 -19.73 15.35
C THR A 168 12.55 -18.90 14.07
N VAL A 169 12.49 -17.56 14.18
CA VAL A 169 12.38 -16.65 13.04
C VAL A 169 13.66 -16.69 12.20
N ARG A 170 13.46 -16.91 10.90
CA ARG A 170 14.52 -16.98 9.88
C ARG A 170 14.49 -15.79 8.91
N ILE A 171 13.32 -15.17 8.77
CA ILE A 171 13.09 -14.02 7.88
C ILE A 171 12.37 -12.92 8.66
N VAL A 172 12.93 -11.71 8.60
CA VAL A 172 12.30 -10.48 9.09
C VAL A 172 12.11 -9.53 7.93
N VAL A 173 10.91 -8.98 7.81
CA VAL A 173 10.60 -7.91 6.86
C VAL A 173 10.16 -6.68 7.63
N LEU A 174 10.74 -5.53 7.30
CA LEU A 174 10.28 -4.21 7.74
C LEU A 174 9.72 -3.51 6.50
N ASP A 175 8.41 -3.37 6.40
CA ASP A 175 7.77 -2.66 5.29
C ASP A 175 7.26 -1.29 5.74
N GLU A 176 7.46 -0.28 4.92
CA GLU A 176 7.23 1.13 5.23
C GLU A 176 7.98 1.54 6.53
N ALA A 177 9.29 1.26 6.55
CA ALA A 177 10.13 1.46 7.75
C ALA A 177 10.22 2.94 8.19
N ASP A 178 10.21 3.87 7.25
CA ASP A 178 10.13 5.31 7.51
C ASP A 178 8.82 5.71 8.21
N GLU A 179 7.71 5.15 7.80
CA GLU A 179 6.41 5.42 8.41
C GLU A 179 6.29 4.85 9.83
N MET A 180 6.86 3.67 10.07
CA MET A 180 6.93 3.13 11.43
C MET A 180 7.67 4.06 12.38
N LEU A 181 8.68 4.77 11.86
CA LEU A 181 9.43 5.77 12.61
C LEU A 181 8.58 7.01 12.92
N ASP A 182 7.88 7.55 11.91
CA ASP A 182 7.03 8.74 12.05
C ASP A 182 5.93 8.53 13.11
N ILE A 183 5.45 7.28 13.24
CA ILE A 183 4.47 6.89 14.27
C ILE A 183 5.13 6.74 15.66
N GLY A 184 6.46 6.64 15.74
CA GLY A 184 7.21 6.50 17.00
C GLY A 184 7.52 5.07 17.40
N PHE A 185 7.48 4.09 16.48
CA PHE A 185 7.75 2.68 16.77
C PHE A 185 9.24 2.29 16.76
N ALA A 186 10.16 3.26 16.77
CA ALA A 186 11.60 3.01 16.72
C ALA A 186 12.08 2.00 17.77
N ASP A 187 11.74 2.25 19.03
CA ASP A 187 12.15 1.41 20.16
C ASP A 187 11.46 0.05 20.15
N ASP A 188 10.21 0.00 19.72
CA ASP A 188 9.43 -1.23 19.58
C ASP A 188 10.06 -2.16 18.54
N ILE A 189 10.43 -1.63 17.38
CA ILE A 189 11.11 -2.39 16.32
C ILE A 189 12.44 -2.93 16.83
N GLU A 190 13.25 -2.11 17.48
CA GLU A 190 14.51 -2.56 18.06
C GLU A 190 14.30 -3.68 19.10
N HIS A 191 13.29 -3.56 19.95
CA HIS A 191 12.95 -4.58 20.93
C HIS A 191 12.56 -5.91 20.26
N ILE A 192 11.76 -5.87 19.20
CA ILE A 192 11.36 -7.06 18.44
C ILE A 192 12.58 -7.71 17.77
N LEU A 193 13.41 -6.92 17.11
CA LEU A 193 14.60 -7.42 16.40
C LEU A 193 15.59 -8.11 17.35
N ARG A 194 15.75 -7.63 18.59
CA ARG A 194 16.57 -8.26 19.62
C ARG A 194 16.04 -9.62 20.10
N ARG A 195 14.75 -9.91 19.88
CA ARG A 195 14.10 -11.20 20.22
C ARG A 195 14.16 -12.21 19.09
N THR A 196 14.58 -11.81 17.89
CA THR A 196 14.81 -12.71 16.78
C THR A 196 16.27 -13.18 16.74
N PRO A 197 16.57 -14.36 16.15
CA PRO A 197 17.95 -14.84 16.05
C PRO A 197 18.85 -13.85 15.31
N ALA A 198 20.13 -13.77 15.72
CA ALA A 198 21.10 -12.92 15.04
C ALA A 198 21.38 -13.40 13.61
N ARG A 199 21.36 -14.72 13.39
CA ARG A 199 21.49 -15.32 12.05
C ARG A 199 20.12 -15.48 11.40
N ARG A 200 19.60 -14.39 10.85
CA ARG A 200 18.36 -14.34 10.08
C ARG A 200 18.60 -13.57 8.79
N GLN A 201 17.71 -13.70 7.87
CA GLN A 201 17.60 -12.77 6.73
C GLN A 201 16.74 -11.58 7.11
N THR A 202 17.14 -10.37 6.72
CA THR A 202 16.37 -9.16 6.94
C THR A 202 16.13 -8.44 5.61
N ALA A 203 14.87 -8.16 5.29
CA ALA A 203 14.48 -7.29 4.19
C ALA A 203 13.85 -6.00 4.76
N LEU A 204 14.28 -4.86 4.27
CA LEU A 204 13.77 -3.57 4.67
C LEU A 204 13.28 -2.82 3.43
N PHE A 205 12.02 -2.43 3.44
CA PHE A 205 11.41 -1.60 2.40
C PHE A 205 11.00 -0.25 3.00
N SER A 206 11.35 0.82 2.30
CA SER A 206 11.09 2.19 2.73
C SER A 206 11.04 3.09 1.51
N ALA A 207 10.18 4.10 1.51
CA ALA A 207 10.19 5.11 0.45
C ALA A 207 11.36 6.10 0.66
N THR A 208 11.68 6.40 1.92
CA THR A 208 12.73 7.34 2.31
C THR A 208 13.79 6.67 3.20
N MET A 209 14.95 7.30 3.32
CA MET A 209 16.08 6.76 4.11
C MET A 209 16.53 7.76 5.20
N PRO A 210 15.65 8.08 6.18
CA PRO A 210 16.01 8.97 7.28
C PRO A 210 17.14 8.38 8.13
N PRO A 211 17.81 9.18 8.97
CA PRO A 211 18.96 8.74 9.76
C PRO A 211 18.68 7.50 10.63
N PHE A 212 17.47 7.35 11.13
CA PHE A 212 17.08 6.17 11.90
C PHE A 212 17.06 4.90 11.04
N VAL A 213 16.44 4.93 9.87
CA VAL A 213 16.41 3.78 8.94
C VAL A 213 17.83 3.36 8.57
N ARG A 214 18.71 4.33 8.30
CA ARG A 214 20.13 4.05 8.03
C ARG A 214 20.83 3.36 9.23
N ARG A 215 20.55 3.81 10.47
CA ARG A 215 21.08 3.14 11.68
C ARG A 215 20.54 1.72 11.83
N MET A 216 19.25 1.49 11.53
CA MET A 216 18.65 0.16 11.56
C MET A 216 19.34 -0.79 10.59
N ILE A 217 19.58 -0.33 9.35
CA ILE A 217 20.31 -1.09 8.32
C ILE A 217 21.72 -1.45 8.84
N GLN A 218 22.47 -0.48 9.33
CA GLN A 218 23.84 -0.71 9.82
C GLN A 218 23.91 -1.68 11.00
N LYS A 219 22.91 -1.67 11.89
CA LYS A 219 22.92 -2.44 13.12
C LYS A 219 22.37 -3.85 12.97
N HIS A 220 21.38 -4.05 12.10
CA HIS A 220 20.57 -5.27 12.07
C HIS A 220 20.62 -6.04 10.75
N MET A 221 21.33 -5.54 9.75
CA MET A 221 21.46 -6.18 8.44
C MET A 221 22.92 -6.52 8.11
N ASN A 222 23.10 -7.61 7.37
CA ASN A 222 24.42 -8.10 6.99
C ASN A 222 24.65 -7.88 5.49
N ALA A 223 25.53 -6.92 5.15
CA ALA A 223 25.90 -6.58 3.76
C ALA A 223 24.68 -6.57 2.80
N PRO A 224 23.62 -5.79 3.09
CA PRO A 224 22.39 -5.85 2.33
C PRO A 224 22.59 -5.38 0.90
N LEU A 225 21.95 -6.05 -0.05
CA LEU A 225 21.81 -5.55 -1.40
C LEU A 225 20.87 -4.34 -1.39
N LYS A 226 21.27 -3.26 -2.04
CA LYS A 226 20.42 -2.08 -2.20
C LYS A 226 19.75 -2.12 -3.56
N VAL A 227 18.44 -2.11 -3.55
CA VAL A 227 17.57 -1.98 -4.73
C VAL A 227 16.85 -0.65 -4.58
N ALA A 228 17.02 0.25 -5.52
CA ALA A 228 16.29 1.49 -5.59
C ALA A 228 15.44 1.46 -6.86
N ILE A 229 14.14 1.52 -6.66
CA ILE A 229 13.21 1.85 -7.72
C ILE A 229 12.95 3.33 -7.55
N ASP A 230 13.55 4.11 -8.39
CA ASP A 230 13.23 5.53 -8.41
C ASP A 230 11.73 5.66 -8.68
N PRO A 231 11.03 6.59 -8.00
CA PRO A 231 9.66 6.90 -8.38
C PRO A 231 9.73 7.13 -9.88
N ASP A 232 9.04 6.29 -10.64
CA ASP A 232 8.98 6.51 -12.07
C ASP A 232 8.66 7.99 -12.25
N GLU A 233 9.53 8.73 -12.95
CA GLU A 233 9.15 10.01 -13.53
C GLU A 233 7.78 9.86 -14.19
N THR A 234 7.47 8.68 -14.69
CA THR A 234 6.18 8.22 -15.18
C THR A 234 5.03 8.44 -14.18
N THR A 235 5.20 8.22 -12.87
CA THR A 235 4.10 8.44 -11.90
C THR A 235 3.81 9.92 -11.72
N LEU A 236 4.84 10.77 -11.70
CA LEU A 236 4.67 12.23 -11.68
C LEU A 236 4.14 12.78 -13.03
N ILE A 237 4.53 12.14 -14.15
CA ILE A 237 4.11 12.53 -15.50
C ILE A 237 2.66 12.11 -15.79
N THR A 238 2.16 11.00 -15.22
CA THR A 238 0.78 10.51 -15.46
C THR A 238 -0.28 11.22 -14.62
N ILE A 239 0.13 12.00 -13.61
CA ILE A 239 -0.79 12.77 -12.76
C ILE A 239 -0.81 14.21 -13.22
N ASP A 240 -1.98 14.70 -13.61
CA ASP A 240 -2.18 16.13 -13.89
C ASP A 240 -2.16 16.92 -12.58
N GLN A 241 -1.16 17.82 -12.42
CA GLN A 241 -0.89 18.50 -11.16
C GLN A 241 -1.16 19.99 -11.32
N ILE A 242 -2.16 20.48 -10.58
CA ILE A 242 -2.57 21.89 -10.65
C ILE A 242 -2.53 22.48 -9.24
N TYR A 243 -1.90 23.66 -9.10
CA TYR A 243 -2.00 24.42 -7.87
C TYR A 243 -2.83 25.70 -8.05
N TYR A 244 -3.51 26.10 -6.99
CA TYR A 244 -4.31 27.31 -6.93
C TYR A 244 -3.87 28.17 -5.76
N GLU A 245 -3.52 29.44 -6.03
CA GLU A 245 -3.28 30.43 -4.98
C GLU A 245 -4.64 30.93 -4.48
N VAL A 246 -4.96 30.58 -3.24
CA VAL A 246 -6.27 30.86 -2.62
C VAL A 246 -6.04 31.21 -1.17
N SER A 247 -6.65 32.33 -0.68
CA SER A 247 -6.55 32.66 0.74
C SER A 247 -7.11 31.56 1.63
N GLU A 248 -6.56 31.38 2.83
CA GLU A 248 -6.99 30.31 3.74
C GLU A 248 -8.51 30.31 3.96
N ARG A 249 -9.13 31.49 4.07
CA ARG A 249 -10.59 31.66 4.24
C ARG A 249 -11.40 31.21 3.03
N ASP A 250 -10.82 31.26 1.83
CA ASP A 250 -11.51 30.98 0.56
C ASP A 250 -11.27 29.55 0.06
N LYS A 251 -10.38 28.76 0.69
CA LYS A 251 -10.09 27.38 0.29
C LYS A 251 -11.35 26.50 0.19
N LEU A 252 -12.32 26.71 1.10
CA LEU A 252 -13.58 25.95 1.06
C LEU A 252 -14.41 26.31 -0.17
N ALA A 253 -14.49 27.61 -0.51
CA ALA A 253 -15.18 28.06 -1.71
C ALA A 253 -14.49 27.53 -2.97
N GLY A 254 -13.15 27.54 -2.98
CA GLY A 254 -12.34 26.97 -4.06
C GLY A 254 -12.59 25.48 -4.27
N LEU A 255 -12.64 24.70 -3.19
CA LEU A 255 -12.93 23.27 -3.29
C LEU A 255 -14.32 23.01 -3.86
N LEU A 256 -15.34 23.76 -3.38
CA LEU A 256 -16.71 23.63 -3.86
C LEU A 256 -16.83 24.03 -5.33
N GLU A 257 -16.10 25.06 -5.77
CA GLU A 257 -16.08 25.48 -7.16
C GLU A 257 -15.49 24.39 -8.07
N LEU A 258 -14.35 23.82 -7.69
CA LEU A 258 -13.76 22.70 -8.42
C LEU A 258 -14.71 21.47 -8.49
N MET A 259 -15.47 21.21 -7.43
CA MET A 259 -16.43 20.10 -7.42
C MET A 259 -17.64 20.31 -8.33
N LYS A 260 -17.93 21.54 -8.77
CA LYS A 260 -19.03 21.83 -9.72
C LYS A 260 -18.72 21.37 -11.14
N SER A 261 -17.46 21.22 -11.54
CA SER A 261 -17.07 20.74 -12.87
C SER A 261 -17.60 19.34 -13.17
N GLY A 262 -17.95 18.57 -12.14
CA GLY A 262 -18.49 17.21 -12.29
C GLY A 262 -17.44 16.12 -12.37
N ASP A 263 -16.20 16.44 -12.67
CA ASP A 263 -15.10 15.48 -12.88
C ASP A 263 -14.57 14.85 -11.59
N MET A 264 -14.85 15.48 -10.45
CA MET A 264 -14.45 15.00 -9.13
C MET A 264 -15.41 13.92 -8.59
N GLU A 265 -15.27 12.68 -9.03
CA GLU A 265 -16.15 11.57 -8.61
C GLU A 265 -15.78 11.01 -7.23
N ARG A 266 -14.51 10.70 -7.01
CA ARG A 266 -13.95 10.16 -5.75
C ARG A 266 -12.75 10.99 -5.35
N VAL A 267 -12.87 11.75 -4.28
CA VAL A 267 -11.88 12.73 -3.85
C VAL A 267 -11.26 12.32 -2.52
N LEU A 268 -9.94 12.27 -2.47
CA LEU A 268 -9.19 12.20 -1.22
C LEU A 268 -8.59 13.57 -0.92
N CYS A 269 -9.07 14.18 0.18
CA CYS A 269 -8.67 15.53 0.58
C CYS A 269 -7.79 15.48 1.84
N PHE A 270 -6.61 16.08 1.79
CA PHE A 270 -5.65 16.06 2.88
C PHE A 270 -5.71 17.32 3.74
N ARG A 271 -5.80 17.13 5.06
CA ARG A 271 -5.66 18.14 6.11
C ARG A 271 -4.50 17.77 7.04
N ASN A 272 -3.82 18.79 7.59
CA ASN A 272 -2.69 18.54 8.49
C ASN A 272 -3.12 18.20 9.92
N THR A 273 -4.34 18.54 10.34
CA THR A 273 -4.81 18.34 11.72
C THR A 273 -6.15 17.60 11.80
N GLN A 274 -6.36 16.85 12.91
CA GLN A 274 -7.63 16.16 13.18
C GLN A 274 -8.79 17.14 13.24
N ILE A 275 -8.63 18.26 13.96
CA ILE A 275 -9.64 19.33 14.06
C ILE A 275 -9.95 19.91 12.67
N GLY A 276 -8.93 20.05 11.82
CA GLY A 276 -9.10 20.49 10.43
C GLY A 276 -9.94 19.52 9.61
N VAL A 277 -9.73 18.21 9.79
CA VAL A 277 -10.52 17.15 9.16
C VAL A 277 -11.99 17.27 9.58
N ASP A 278 -12.27 17.36 10.88
CA ASP A 278 -13.64 17.44 11.40
C ASP A 278 -14.36 18.68 10.90
N ARG A 279 -13.71 19.85 10.99
CA ARG A 279 -14.28 21.12 10.53
C ARG A 279 -14.60 21.11 9.03
N LEU A 280 -13.69 20.63 8.21
CA LEU A 280 -13.92 20.56 6.75
C LEU A 280 -15.04 19.58 6.42
N THR A 281 -15.08 18.43 7.10
CA THR A 281 -16.15 17.44 6.97
C THR A 281 -17.52 18.06 7.25
N ASP A 282 -17.65 18.74 8.37
CA ASP A 282 -18.90 19.40 8.76
C ASP A 282 -19.32 20.49 7.76
N HIS A 283 -18.35 21.28 7.28
CA HIS A 283 -18.62 22.33 6.30
C HIS A 283 -19.12 21.77 4.96
N LEU A 284 -18.56 20.67 4.48
CA LEU A 284 -18.98 20.00 3.23
C LEU A 284 -20.37 19.36 3.41
N ARG A 285 -20.61 18.65 4.52
CA ARG A 285 -21.90 18.03 4.81
C ARG A 285 -23.04 19.04 4.88
N ARG A 286 -22.83 20.17 5.55
CA ARG A 286 -23.83 21.26 5.61
C ARG A 286 -24.19 21.85 4.24
N ARG A 287 -23.33 21.62 3.22
CA ARG A 287 -23.56 22.04 1.83
C ARG A 287 -24.05 20.91 0.94
N GLY A 288 -24.45 19.77 1.53
CA GLY A 288 -25.00 18.64 0.82
C GLY A 288 -23.95 17.75 0.12
N VAL A 289 -22.65 17.94 0.39
CA VAL A 289 -21.60 17.08 -0.18
C VAL A 289 -21.48 15.82 0.70
N PRO A 290 -21.61 14.60 0.10
CA PRO A 290 -21.36 13.34 0.82
C PRO A 290 -19.87 13.21 1.19
N ALA A 291 -19.52 13.64 2.39
CA ALA A 291 -18.14 13.68 2.86
C ALA A 291 -17.99 13.00 4.23
N CYS A 292 -16.83 12.41 4.49
CA CYS A 292 -16.48 11.89 5.80
C CYS A 292 -15.00 12.16 6.13
N GLY A 293 -14.73 12.38 7.42
CA GLY A 293 -13.38 12.52 7.93
C GLY A 293 -12.82 11.17 8.38
N ILE A 294 -11.48 11.00 8.28
CA ILE A 294 -10.74 9.90 8.89
C ILE A 294 -9.45 10.41 9.51
N HIS A 295 -9.25 10.15 10.80
CA HIS A 295 -8.06 10.58 11.54
C HIS A 295 -7.78 9.67 12.74
N GLY A 296 -6.62 9.85 13.38
CA GLY A 296 -6.13 9.00 14.46
C GLY A 296 -6.98 8.99 15.73
N GLY A 297 -7.86 9.99 15.94
CA GLY A 297 -8.78 10.06 17.08
C GLY A 297 -10.01 9.16 16.96
N MET A 298 -10.26 8.56 15.80
CA MET A 298 -11.42 7.68 15.55
C MET A 298 -11.16 6.26 16.04
N SER A 299 -12.23 5.61 16.52
CA SER A 299 -12.18 4.18 16.80
C SER A 299 -12.09 3.34 15.52
N GLN A 300 -11.54 2.12 15.62
CA GLN A 300 -11.40 1.25 14.46
C GLN A 300 -12.74 0.92 13.77
N PRO A 301 -13.83 0.59 14.48
CA PRO A 301 -15.12 0.35 13.83
C PRO A 301 -15.67 1.56 13.07
N GLU A 302 -15.36 2.78 13.52
CA GLU A 302 -15.74 4.00 12.79
C GLU A 302 -14.92 4.15 11.51
N ARG A 303 -13.60 3.95 11.58
CA ARG A 303 -12.73 3.99 10.41
C ARG A 303 -13.13 2.95 9.37
N ASP A 304 -13.45 1.73 9.79
CA ASP A 304 -13.88 0.64 8.90
C ASP A 304 -15.18 1.00 8.18
N ARG A 305 -16.16 1.57 8.89
CA ARG A 305 -17.43 2.04 8.29
C ARG A 305 -17.20 3.14 7.26
N VAL A 306 -16.37 4.15 7.60
CA VAL A 306 -16.04 5.24 6.68
C VAL A 306 -15.37 4.71 5.41
N MET A 307 -14.40 3.80 5.56
CA MET A 307 -13.72 3.19 4.43
C MET A 307 -14.65 2.34 3.56
N GLN A 308 -15.58 1.61 4.18
CA GLN A 308 -16.58 0.84 3.44
C GLN A 308 -17.49 1.75 2.62
N SER A 309 -18.04 2.82 3.21
CA SER A 309 -18.90 3.79 2.51
C SER A 309 -18.13 4.55 1.42
N PHE A 310 -16.83 4.81 1.60
CA PHE A 310 -16.02 5.42 0.54
C PHE A 310 -15.74 4.46 -0.61
N ARG A 311 -15.46 3.18 -0.33
CA ARG A 311 -15.25 2.15 -1.36
C ARG A 311 -16.52 1.83 -2.14
N SER A 312 -17.68 1.83 -1.48
CA SER A 312 -18.97 1.60 -2.15
C SER A 312 -19.44 2.77 -3.03
N GLY A 313 -18.77 3.94 -2.95
CA GLY A 313 -19.17 5.14 -3.69
C GLY A 313 -20.31 5.94 -3.02
N GLU A 314 -20.75 5.53 -1.82
CA GLU A 314 -21.73 6.28 -1.02
C GLU A 314 -21.17 7.64 -0.57
N LEU A 315 -19.87 7.71 -0.32
CA LEU A 315 -19.14 8.94 0.00
C LEU A 315 -18.35 9.41 -1.22
N LYS A 316 -18.51 10.68 -1.55
CA LYS A 316 -17.79 11.34 -2.64
C LYS A 316 -16.43 11.88 -2.20
N VAL A 317 -16.34 12.41 -0.97
CA VAL A 317 -15.13 13.04 -0.42
C VAL A 317 -14.71 12.36 0.87
N LEU A 318 -13.48 11.86 0.90
CA LEU A 318 -12.81 11.42 2.11
C LEU A 318 -11.78 12.47 2.52
N ILE A 319 -11.94 13.03 3.72
CA ILE A 319 -10.99 13.99 4.29
C ILE A 319 -10.10 13.24 5.28
N ALA A 320 -8.77 13.31 5.12
CA ALA A 320 -7.85 12.54 5.93
C ALA A 320 -6.67 13.36 6.45
N THR A 321 -6.13 12.98 7.61
CA THR A 321 -4.76 13.36 7.96
C THR A 321 -3.78 12.40 7.29
N ASN A 322 -2.52 12.83 7.08
CA ASN A 322 -1.49 11.97 6.50
C ASN A 322 -1.36 10.63 7.22
N VAL A 323 -1.23 10.66 8.55
CA VAL A 323 -1.08 9.46 9.37
C VAL A 323 -2.27 8.52 9.22
N ALA A 324 -3.48 9.05 9.08
CA ALA A 324 -4.67 8.22 8.92
C ALA A 324 -4.85 7.68 7.50
N ALA A 325 -4.40 8.41 6.48
CA ALA A 325 -4.44 7.98 5.08
C ALA A 325 -3.34 6.95 4.75
N ARG A 326 -2.26 6.96 5.53
CA ARG A 326 -1.18 5.96 5.41
C ARG A 326 -1.69 4.58 5.76
N GLY A 327 -1.29 3.58 4.98
CA GLY A 327 -1.74 2.20 5.15
C GLY A 327 -3.22 1.94 4.85
N LEU A 328 -4.02 2.96 4.50
CA LEU A 328 -5.34 2.74 3.94
C LEU A 328 -5.19 2.34 2.47
N ASP A 329 -5.83 1.24 2.11
CA ASP A 329 -6.01 0.86 0.71
C ASP A 329 -7.05 1.81 0.09
N ILE A 330 -6.60 3.03 -0.18
CA ILE A 330 -7.33 4.05 -0.93
C ILE A 330 -6.65 4.12 -2.29
N GLN A 331 -7.21 3.39 -3.22
CA GLN A 331 -6.76 3.34 -4.61
C GLN A 331 -7.86 3.87 -5.51
N ASP A 332 -7.49 4.24 -6.72
CA ASP A 332 -8.42 4.67 -7.76
C ASP A 332 -9.29 5.88 -7.39
N VAL A 333 -8.73 6.84 -6.63
CA VAL A 333 -9.41 8.13 -6.48
C VAL A 333 -9.23 8.96 -7.76
N SER A 334 -10.29 9.64 -8.18
CA SER A 334 -10.23 10.52 -9.35
C SER A 334 -9.36 11.74 -9.09
N HIS A 335 -9.41 12.26 -7.86
CA HIS A 335 -8.69 13.47 -7.47
C HIS A 335 -8.08 13.33 -6.07
N VAL A 336 -6.84 13.77 -5.94
CA VAL A 336 -6.21 14.08 -4.66
C VAL A 336 -6.21 15.60 -4.47
N VAL A 337 -6.69 16.06 -3.32
CA VAL A 337 -6.68 17.48 -2.97
C VAL A 337 -5.79 17.71 -1.75
N ASN A 338 -4.67 18.38 -1.93
CA ASN A 338 -3.88 18.93 -0.83
C ASN A 338 -4.54 20.25 -0.39
N TYR A 339 -5.53 20.14 0.50
CA TYR A 339 -6.21 21.32 1.08
C TYR A 339 -5.24 22.10 1.97
N ASP A 340 -4.41 21.39 2.73
CA ASP A 340 -3.23 21.92 3.39
C ASP A 340 -1.98 21.42 2.66
N LEU A 341 -1.01 22.30 2.45
CA LEU A 341 0.26 21.97 1.83
C LEU A 341 0.98 20.88 2.65
N PRO A 342 1.56 19.84 2.00
CA PRO A 342 2.41 18.87 2.68
C PRO A 342 3.68 19.53 3.23
N GLN A 343 4.26 18.94 4.29
CA GLN A 343 5.41 19.51 4.97
C GLN A 343 6.72 19.38 4.18
N ASN A 344 6.77 18.44 3.24
CA ASN A 344 7.91 18.18 2.38
C ASN A 344 7.49 17.53 1.06
N THR A 345 8.41 17.45 0.12
CA THR A 345 8.18 16.89 -1.22
C THR A 345 7.89 15.39 -1.21
N GLU A 346 8.46 14.65 -0.27
CA GLU A 346 8.22 13.21 -0.12
C GLU A 346 6.75 12.96 0.28
N GLU A 347 6.25 13.74 1.23
CA GLU A 347 4.84 13.69 1.63
C GLU A 347 3.91 14.08 0.47
N TYR A 348 4.30 15.07 -0.34
CA TYR A 348 3.56 15.45 -1.54
C TYR A 348 3.38 14.27 -2.49
N VAL A 349 4.47 13.57 -2.81
CA VAL A 349 4.44 12.39 -3.69
C VAL A 349 3.59 11.26 -3.11
N HIS A 350 3.70 11.01 -1.81
CA HIS A 350 2.89 9.99 -1.12
C HIS A 350 1.39 10.30 -1.16
N ARG A 351 1.01 11.59 -1.09
CA ARG A 351 -0.38 12.01 -1.19
C ARG A 351 -0.91 11.86 -2.62
N ILE A 352 -0.22 12.44 -3.61
CA ILE A 352 -0.69 12.42 -5.00
C ILE A 352 -0.66 11.00 -5.59
N GLY A 353 0.25 10.15 -5.16
CA GLY A 353 0.31 8.73 -5.55
C GLY A 353 -0.90 7.88 -5.10
N ARG A 354 -1.98 8.48 -4.57
CA ARG A 354 -3.28 7.81 -4.35
C ARG A 354 -4.17 7.85 -5.59
N THR A 355 -3.81 8.65 -6.59
CA THR A 355 -4.43 8.70 -7.91
C THR A 355 -3.43 8.27 -9.00
N GLY A 356 -3.84 8.15 -10.25
CA GLY A 356 -2.95 7.89 -11.39
C GLY A 356 -2.34 6.48 -11.41
N ARG A 357 -3.03 5.45 -10.89
CA ARG A 357 -2.52 4.07 -10.81
C ARG A 357 -3.07 3.19 -11.93
N ALA A 358 -2.39 2.08 -12.20
CA ALA A 358 -2.78 1.07 -13.20
C ALA A 358 -3.02 1.64 -14.62
N GLY A 359 -2.22 2.63 -15.03
CA GLY A 359 -2.31 3.23 -16.37
C GLY A 359 -3.47 4.22 -16.56
N ARG A 360 -4.19 4.59 -15.48
CA ARG A 360 -5.23 5.62 -15.50
C ARG A 360 -4.64 6.99 -15.22
N ALA A 361 -5.14 8.02 -15.90
CA ALA A 361 -4.80 9.41 -15.58
C ALA A 361 -5.33 9.78 -14.18
N GLY A 362 -4.53 10.47 -13.40
CA GLY A 362 -4.90 10.97 -12.07
C GLY A 362 -4.85 12.49 -12.03
N ASN A 363 -5.59 13.10 -11.09
CA ASN A 363 -5.58 14.54 -10.90
C ASN A 363 -5.17 14.88 -9.47
N ALA A 364 -4.23 15.80 -9.33
CA ALA A 364 -3.79 16.35 -8.06
C ALA A 364 -4.01 17.87 -8.03
N VAL A 365 -4.75 18.33 -7.04
CA VAL A 365 -5.02 19.74 -6.78
C VAL A 365 -4.32 20.15 -5.50
N THR A 366 -3.60 21.26 -5.51
CA THR A 366 -2.91 21.80 -4.34
C THR A 366 -3.33 23.25 -4.09
N PHE A 367 -3.86 23.53 -2.92
CA PHE A 367 -4.13 24.91 -2.49
C PHE A 367 -2.89 25.50 -1.82
N ILE A 368 -2.51 26.68 -2.28
CA ILE A 368 -1.42 27.49 -1.74
C ILE A 368 -2.05 28.73 -1.12
N SER A 369 -1.96 28.84 0.20
CA SER A 369 -2.44 30.00 0.94
C SER A 369 -1.33 31.05 1.11
N GLU A 370 -1.69 32.19 1.70
CA GLU A 370 -0.74 33.23 2.08
C GLU A 370 0.34 32.75 3.05
N TRP A 371 0.11 31.66 3.76
CA TRP A 371 1.06 31.05 4.70
C TRP A 371 2.00 30.04 4.05
N ASP A 372 1.70 29.62 2.81
CA ASP A 372 2.39 28.54 2.10
C ASP A 372 3.34 29.09 1.00
N LEU A 373 3.39 30.41 0.80
CA LEU A 373 4.12 31.05 -0.31
C LEU A 373 5.62 30.75 -0.31
N ASP A 374 6.24 30.62 0.87
CA ASP A 374 7.67 30.31 1.00
C ASP A 374 7.98 28.86 0.59
N ALA A 375 7.03 27.96 0.66
CA ALA A 375 7.20 26.54 0.29
C ALA A 375 6.89 26.26 -1.19
N LEU A 376 6.16 27.16 -1.87
CA LEU A 376 5.81 26.99 -3.28
C LEU A 376 7.03 26.87 -4.22
N PRO A 377 8.10 27.68 -4.10
CA PRO A 377 9.27 27.53 -4.96
C PRO A 377 9.94 26.15 -4.84
N VAL A 378 10.00 25.58 -3.63
CA VAL A 378 10.56 24.25 -3.39
C VAL A 378 9.73 23.18 -4.09
N LEU A 379 8.40 23.31 -4.03
CA LEU A 379 7.49 22.39 -4.72
C LEU A 379 7.61 22.52 -6.24
N GLN A 380 7.72 23.75 -6.76
CA GLN A 380 7.89 24.01 -8.19
C GLN A 380 9.22 23.48 -8.72
N GLU A 381 10.31 23.65 -7.98
CA GLU A 381 11.61 23.08 -8.34
C GLU A 381 11.57 21.56 -8.38
N PHE A 382 10.88 20.94 -7.42
CA PHE A 382 10.79 19.49 -7.32
C PHE A 382 9.91 18.86 -8.42
N VAL A 383 8.73 19.43 -8.69
CA VAL A 383 7.77 18.87 -9.68
C VAL A 383 8.11 19.32 -11.11
N GLY A 384 8.76 20.47 -11.26
CA GLY A 384 9.09 21.06 -12.55
C GLY A 384 7.86 21.49 -13.34
N ASP A 385 7.93 21.34 -14.67
CA ASP A 385 6.90 21.80 -15.63
C ASP A 385 5.55 21.05 -15.49
N ASN A 386 5.52 19.95 -14.74
CA ASN A 386 4.29 19.20 -14.50
C ASN A 386 3.34 19.86 -13.49
N LEU A 387 3.82 20.87 -12.73
CA LEU A 387 3.00 21.62 -11.79
C LEU A 387 2.46 22.90 -12.42
N ARG A 388 1.22 22.92 -12.84
CA ARG A 388 0.59 24.06 -13.52
C ARG A 388 -0.18 24.96 -12.55
N LYS A 389 -0.16 26.27 -12.80
CA LYS A 389 -0.98 27.23 -12.06
C LYS A 389 -2.40 27.26 -12.63
N GLY A 390 -3.39 26.96 -11.81
CA GLY A 390 -4.81 27.10 -12.13
C GLY A 390 -5.36 28.48 -11.75
N ARG A 391 -6.55 28.80 -12.24
CA ARG A 391 -7.32 30.00 -11.86
C ARG A 391 -8.71 29.58 -11.37
N LEU A 392 -9.13 30.09 -10.23
CA LEU A 392 -10.47 29.92 -9.69
C LEU A 392 -11.24 31.23 -9.78
N SER A 393 -12.47 31.16 -10.25
CA SER A 393 -13.40 32.29 -10.27
C SER A 393 -14.32 32.18 -9.05
N LEU A 394 -13.89 32.73 -7.91
CA LEU A 394 -14.64 32.63 -6.65
C LEU A 394 -15.69 33.73 -6.48
N TYR A 395 -15.58 34.79 -7.23
CA TYR A 395 -16.43 35.97 -7.18
C TYR A 395 -16.85 36.31 -8.61
N GLY A 396 -17.86 35.62 -9.11
CA GLY A 396 -18.51 35.89 -10.38
C GLY A 396 -19.78 36.69 -10.21
#